data_a8cf10db2ab293c7755f5f6e85b59d78
#
_entry.id   a8cf10db2ab293c7755f5f6e85b59d78
#
_cell.length_a   1.000
_cell.length_b   1.000
_cell.length_c   1.000
_cell.angle_alpha   90.00
_cell.angle_beta   90.00
_cell.angle_gamma   90.00
#
_symmetry.space_group_name_H-M   'P 1'
#
loop_
_entity.id
_entity.type
_entity.pdbx_description
1 polymer ?
#
loop_
_entity_poly.entity_id
_entity_poly.type
_entity_poly.pdbx_seq_one_letter_code
_entity_poly.pdbx_strand_id
1 'polypeptide(L)'
;MKVYKEYKEIETKDIKGVKANAIFSRNLEKVCRYMEVIKKEGIKKPFEVIQKEKGYYVFGGGIRLLAAKALGYDKVPCLIRDIKQEILLRKLNKIFQLEDENHEVKSDINDEEGLKSCRKNYYKLNVL
;
A
#
# COMPACT_ATOMS: atom_id res chain seq x y z
N MET A 1 8.52 -7.96 3.51
CA MET A 1 7.64 -9.07 3.15
C MET A 1 6.20 -8.61 3.13
N LYS A 2 5.51 -8.81 2.02
CA LYS A 2 4.11 -8.42 1.88
C LYS A 2 3.23 -9.66 2.00
N VAL A 3 2.17 -9.56 2.77
CA VAL A 3 1.19 -10.65 2.92
C VAL A 3 -0.18 -10.14 2.49
N TYR A 4 -0.83 -10.88 1.63
CA TYR A 4 -2.15 -10.54 1.12
C TYR A 4 -3.20 -11.51 1.64
N LYS A 5 -4.36 -10.98 2.05
CA LYS A 5 -5.51 -11.79 2.47
C LYS A 5 -6.30 -12.30 1.28
N GLU A 6 -6.60 -11.39 0.35
CA GLU A 6 -7.39 -11.72 -0.81
C GLU A 6 -7.22 -10.68 -1.91
N TYR A 7 -7.58 -11.08 -3.12
CA TYR A 7 -7.76 -10.20 -4.26
C TYR A 7 -9.25 -10.06 -4.53
N LYS A 8 -9.74 -8.83 -4.64
CA LYS A 8 -11.12 -8.60 -5.05
C LYS A 8 -11.33 -7.22 -5.64
N GLU A 9 -12.40 -7.05 -6.38
CA GLU A 9 -12.82 -5.73 -6.83
C GLU A 9 -13.56 -5.01 -5.71
N ILE A 10 -13.20 -3.76 -5.46
CA ILE A 10 -13.77 -2.94 -4.39
C ILE A 10 -14.33 -1.68 -5.01
N GLU A 11 -15.50 -1.26 -4.55
CA GLU A 11 -16.11 -0.01 -4.99
C GLU A 11 -15.21 1.17 -4.59
N THR A 12 -14.96 2.06 -5.53
CA THR A 12 -14.06 3.21 -5.32
C THR A 12 -14.54 4.11 -4.19
N LYS A 13 -15.84 4.20 -3.96
CA LYS A 13 -16.42 4.99 -2.86
C LYS A 13 -16.04 4.45 -1.48
N ASP A 14 -15.70 3.16 -1.39
CA ASP A 14 -15.34 2.51 -0.13
C ASP A 14 -13.85 2.56 0.17
N ILE A 15 -13.05 3.09 -0.76
CA ILE A 15 -11.60 3.22 -0.59
C ILE A 15 -11.26 4.65 -0.17
N LYS A 16 -10.67 4.77 1.00
CA LYS A 16 -10.31 6.04 1.65
C LYS A 16 -8.79 6.20 1.75
N GLY A 17 -8.36 7.28 2.36
CA GLY A 17 -6.95 7.50 2.68
C GLY A 17 -6.25 8.55 1.82
N VAL A 18 -6.96 9.15 0.88
CA VAL A 18 -6.41 10.19 0.03
C VAL A 18 -7.27 11.45 0.15
N LYS A 19 -6.67 12.53 0.62
CA LYS A 19 -7.31 13.85 0.58
C LYS A 19 -7.22 14.39 -0.83
N ALA A 20 -8.28 14.22 -1.60
CA ALA A 20 -8.33 14.56 -3.02
C ALA A 20 -7.83 15.97 -3.32
N ASN A 21 -8.27 16.96 -2.52
CA ASN A 21 -7.89 18.35 -2.75
C ASN A 21 -6.39 18.61 -2.62
N ALA A 22 -5.74 18.03 -1.62
CA ALA A 22 -4.30 18.22 -1.41
C ALA A 22 -3.47 17.56 -2.50
N ILE A 23 -3.89 16.41 -2.97
CA ILE A 23 -3.18 15.68 -4.03
C ILE A 23 -3.43 16.33 -5.39
N PHE A 24 -4.65 16.74 -5.66
CA PHE A 24 -5.01 17.37 -6.92
C PHE A 24 -4.23 18.66 -7.16
N SER A 25 -4.12 19.51 -6.14
CA SER A 25 -3.38 20.77 -6.27
C SER A 25 -1.88 20.58 -6.48
N ARG A 26 -1.30 19.55 -5.87
CA ARG A 26 0.16 19.31 -5.92
C ARG A 26 0.60 18.43 -7.08
N ASN A 27 -0.24 17.54 -7.53
CA ASN A 27 0.12 16.46 -8.45
C ASN A 27 -0.84 16.32 -9.63
N LEU A 28 -1.49 17.40 -10.01
CA LEU A 28 -2.45 17.38 -11.11
C LEU A 28 -1.87 16.78 -12.40
N GLU A 29 -0.63 17.11 -12.72
CA GLU A 29 0.03 16.57 -13.89
C GLU A 29 0.19 15.04 -13.82
N LYS A 30 0.56 14.52 -12.65
CA LYS A 30 0.66 13.08 -12.45
C LYS A 30 -0.70 12.39 -12.55
N VAL A 31 -1.74 12.99 -11.99
CA VAL A 31 -3.11 12.48 -12.11
C VAL A 31 -3.51 12.38 -13.58
N CYS A 32 -3.25 13.43 -14.36
CA CYS A 32 -3.55 13.46 -15.78
C CYS A 32 -2.79 12.39 -16.56
N ARG A 33 -1.51 12.18 -16.26
CA ARG A 33 -0.71 11.12 -16.90
C ARG A 33 -1.27 9.73 -16.60
N TYR A 34 -1.63 9.46 -15.36
CA TYR A 34 -2.25 8.19 -14.99
C TYR A 34 -3.61 8.00 -15.65
N MET A 35 -4.39 9.08 -15.78
CA MET A 35 -5.66 9.03 -16.52
C MET A 35 -5.45 8.62 -17.97
N GLU A 36 -4.45 9.16 -18.65
CA GLU A 36 -4.13 8.78 -20.01
C GLU A 36 -3.74 7.31 -20.12
N VAL A 37 -2.87 6.85 -19.22
CA VAL A 37 -2.43 5.44 -19.20
C VAL A 37 -3.61 4.51 -18.94
N ILE A 38 -4.41 4.80 -17.94
CA ILE A 38 -5.57 3.97 -17.57
C ILE A 38 -6.61 3.96 -18.72
N LYS A 39 -6.81 5.10 -19.37
CA LYS A 39 -7.74 5.19 -20.50
C LYS A 39 -7.31 4.32 -21.67
N LYS A 40 -6.01 4.21 -21.92
CA LYS A 40 -5.47 3.40 -23.04
C LYS A 40 -5.35 1.93 -22.69
N GLU A 41 -4.87 1.61 -21.50
CA GLU A 41 -4.44 0.27 -21.13
C GLU A 41 -5.32 -0.38 -20.05
N GLY A 42 -6.21 0.39 -19.42
CA GLY A 42 -6.96 -0.08 -18.26
C GLY A 42 -6.10 -0.14 -17.00
N ILE A 43 -6.65 -0.69 -15.94
CA ILE A 43 -5.94 -0.88 -14.68
C ILE A 43 -5.29 -2.25 -14.70
N LYS A 44 -3.98 -2.29 -14.98
CA LYS A 44 -3.23 -3.55 -15.08
C LYS A 44 -2.74 -4.06 -13.73
N LYS A 45 -2.37 -3.13 -12.84
CA LYS A 45 -1.82 -3.48 -11.53
C LYS A 45 -2.85 -3.16 -10.44
N PRO A 46 -3.23 -4.14 -9.62
CA PRO A 46 -4.20 -3.89 -8.56
C PRO A 46 -3.68 -2.91 -7.53
N PHE A 47 -4.60 -2.20 -6.89
CA PHE A 47 -4.30 -1.32 -5.79
C PHE A 47 -4.08 -2.14 -4.52
N GLU A 48 -3.11 -1.74 -3.72
CA GLU A 48 -2.90 -2.34 -2.41
C GLU A 48 -3.70 -1.57 -1.37
N VAL A 49 -4.53 -2.26 -0.62
CA VAL A 49 -5.38 -1.65 0.41
C VAL A 49 -5.31 -2.44 1.71
N ILE A 50 -5.64 -1.77 2.81
CA ILE A 50 -5.88 -2.42 4.09
C ILE A 50 -7.34 -2.27 4.46
N GLN A 51 -7.88 -3.29 5.10
CA GLN A 51 -9.26 -3.28 5.58
C GLN A 51 -9.29 -2.75 7.01
N LYS A 52 -10.16 -1.77 7.25
CA LYS A 52 -10.47 -1.25 8.58
C LYS A 52 -11.98 -1.27 8.80
N GLU A 53 -12.43 -0.96 10.01
CA GLU A 53 -13.86 -1.04 10.39
C GLU A 53 -14.79 -0.26 9.45
N LYS A 54 -14.36 0.89 8.96
CA LYS A 54 -15.18 1.78 8.13
C LYS A 54 -14.90 1.70 6.64
N GLY A 55 -14.20 0.70 6.18
CA GLY A 55 -13.89 0.52 4.76
C GLY A 55 -12.44 0.17 4.52
N TYR A 56 -11.95 0.55 3.34
CA TYR A 56 -10.61 0.22 2.90
C TYR A 56 -9.78 1.49 2.79
N TYR A 57 -8.48 1.37 3.06
CA TYR A 57 -7.53 2.47 2.92
C TYR A 57 -6.45 2.07 1.94
N VAL A 58 -6.20 2.94 0.94
CA VAL A 58 -5.16 2.68 -0.05
C VAL A 58 -3.78 2.76 0.58
N PHE A 59 -2.93 1.79 0.24
CA PHE A 59 -1.56 1.70 0.71
C PHE A 59 -0.62 2.02 -0.46
N GLY A 60 -0.34 3.30 -0.65
CA GLY A 60 0.39 3.76 -1.82
C GLY A 60 -0.51 3.82 -3.06
N GLY A 61 -0.05 4.49 -4.11
CA GLY A 61 -0.80 4.60 -5.34
C GLY A 61 -2.06 5.46 -5.27
N GLY A 62 -2.14 6.37 -4.30
CA GLY A 62 -3.31 7.24 -4.13
C GLY A 62 -3.59 8.14 -5.33
N ILE A 63 -2.54 8.59 -6.00
CA ILE A 63 -2.68 9.41 -7.22
C ILE A 63 -3.31 8.59 -8.34
N ARG A 64 -2.90 7.34 -8.49
CA ARG A 64 -3.46 6.42 -9.49
C ARG A 64 -4.93 6.12 -9.20
N LEU A 65 -5.29 5.97 -7.92
CA LEU A 65 -6.68 5.80 -7.50
C LEU A 65 -7.53 7.02 -7.83
N LEU A 66 -6.99 8.23 -7.60
CA LEU A 66 -7.67 9.47 -8.00
C LEU A 66 -7.92 9.51 -9.50
N ALA A 67 -6.94 9.11 -10.29
CA ALA A 67 -7.08 9.05 -11.74
C ALA A 67 -8.21 8.09 -12.15
N ALA A 68 -8.29 6.92 -11.53
CA ALA A 68 -9.35 5.97 -11.79
C ALA A 68 -10.73 6.53 -11.40
N LYS A 69 -10.82 7.18 -10.25
CA LYS A 69 -12.06 7.84 -9.82
C LYS A 69 -12.47 8.95 -10.79
N ALA A 70 -11.52 9.76 -11.25
CA ALA A 70 -11.78 10.84 -12.19
C ALA A 70 -12.27 10.31 -13.54
N LEU A 71 -11.84 9.13 -13.94
CA LEU A 71 -12.31 8.46 -15.15
C LEU A 71 -13.68 7.77 -15.00
N GLY A 72 -14.24 7.77 -13.79
CA GLY A 72 -15.55 7.19 -13.54
C GLY A 72 -15.56 5.70 -13.22
N TYR A 73 -14.43 5.14 -12.81
CA TYR A 73 -14.40 3.74 -12.38
C TYR A 73 -15.18 3.56 -11.08
N ASP A 74 -16.23 2.76 -11.11
CA ASP A 74 -17.03 2.44 -9.92
C ASP A 74 -16.37 1.40 -9.04
N LYS A 75 -15.60 0.50 -9.65
CA LYS A 75 -14.88 -0.58 -8.99
C LYS A 75 -13.46 -0.65 -9.53
N VAL A 76 -12.53 -1.04 -8.67
CA VAL A 76 -11.13 -1.24 -9.04
C VAL A 76 -10.61 -2.53 -8.43
N PRO A 77 -9.67 -3.22 -9.11
CA PRO A 77 -9.06 -4.43 -8.57
C PRO A 77 -8.14 -4.08 -7.41
N CYS A 78 -8.27 -4.80 -6.31
CA CYS A 78 -7.51 -4.55 -5.10
C CYS A 78 -6.93 -5.82 -4.51
N LEU A 79 -5.74 -5.69 -3.95
CA LEU A 79 -5.12 -6.69 -3.10
C LEU A 79 -5.21 -6.21 -1.65
N ILE A 80 -5.86 -6.97 -0.80
CA ILE A 80 -6.01 -6.62 0.62
C ILE A 80 -4.81 -7.16 1.37
N ARG A 81 -4.02 -6.26 1.96
CA ARG A 81 -2.84 -6.63 2.74
C ARG A 81 -3.22 -7.02 4.16
N ASP A 82 -2.55 -8.05 4.66
CA ASP A 82 -2.65 -8.48 6.04
C ASP A 82 -1.50 -7.88 6.86
N ILE A 83 -1.72 -6.67 7.35
CA ILE A 83 -0.68 -5.94 8.10
C ILE A 83 -0.34 -6.64 9.41
N LYS A 84 -1.31 -7.22 10.09
CA LYS A 84 -1.06 -7.98 11.33
C LYS A 84 -0.12 -9.15 11.09
N GLN A 85 -0.34 -9.88 10.02
CA GLN A 85 0.50 -11.01 9.63
C GLN A 85 1.89 -10.55 9.21
N GLU A 86 1.98 -9.44 8.47
CA GLU A 86 3.27 -8.86 8.09
C GLU A 86 4.10 -8.48 9.32
N ILE A 87 3.49 -7.86 10.31
CA ILE A 87 4.16 -7.48 11.56
C ILE A 87 4.60 -8.72 12.33
N LEU A 88 3.73 -9.72 12.43
CA LEU A 88 4.05 -10.98 13.11
C LEU A 88 5.25 -11.67 12.48
N LEU A 89 5.27 -11.79 11.16
CA LEU A 89 6.37 -12.41 10.43
C LEU A 89 7.69 -11.66 10.63
N ARG A 90 7.65 -10.33 10.69
CA ARG A 90 8.84 -9.54 10.98
C ARG A 90 9.37 -9.78 12.39
N LYS A 91 8.48 -9.86 13.37
CA LYS A 91 8.86 -10.17 14.75
C LYS A 91 9.50 -11.56 14.84
N LEU A 92 8.94 -12.55 14.15
CA LEU A 92 9.49 -13.89 14.11
C LEU A 92 10.86 -13.91 13.46
N ASN A 93 11.03 -13.23 12.32
CA ASN A 93 12.34 -13.12 11.67
C ASN A 93 13.38 -12.48 12.58
N LYS A 94 12.99 -11.47 13.34
CA LYS A 94 13.86 -10.80 14.29
C LYS A 94 14.29 -11.73 15.43
N ILE A 95 13.38 -12.56 15.92
CA ILE A 95 13.67 -13.57 16.93
C ILE A 95 14.64 -14.61 16.37
N PHE A 96 14.41 -15.10 15.16
CA PHE A 96 15.31 -16.03 14.49
C PHE A 96 16.71 -15.45 14.29
N GLN A 97 16.81 -14.20 13.91
CA GLN A 97 18.10 -13.51 13.76
C GLN A 97 18.83 -13.38 15.08
N LEU A 98 18.12 -13.15 16.18
CA LEU A 98 18.69 -13.07 17.52
C LEU A 98 19.16 -14.43 18.04
N GLU A 99 18.48 -15.51 17.69
CA GLU A 99 18.89 -16.88 18.02
C GLU A 99 20.12 -17.34 17.24
N ASP A 100 20.31 -16.79 16.05
CA ASP A 100 21.42 -17.06 15.16
C ASP A 100 22.55 -16.04 15.32
N GLU A 101 22.88 -15.71 16.55
CA GLU A 101 23.83 -14.65 16.92
C GLU A 101 25.21 -14.71 16.25
N ASN A 102 25.63 -15.89 15.81
CA ASN A 102 26.91 -16.10 15.15
C ASN A 102 26.85 -15.99 13.64
N HIS A 103 25.68 -15.79 13.08
CA HIS A 103 25.47 -15.67 11.64
C HIS A 103 25.13 -14.23 11.27
N GLU A 104 26.14 -13.56 10.75
CA GLU A 104 25.96 -12.48 9.80
C GLU A 104 25.33 -11.18 10.31
N VAL A 105 26.11 -10.52 11.11
CA VAL A 105 25.92 -9.09 11.40
C VAL A 105 25.80 -8.24 10.12
N LYS A 106 26.27 -8.72 8.98
CA LYS A 106 26.25 -7.98 7.71
C LYS A 106 24.92 -7.96 6.99
N SER A 107 24.09 -9.00 7.15
CA SER A 107 22.75 -9.00 6.58
C SER A 107 21.78 -8.14 7.39
N ASP A 108 22.08 -7.93 8.67
CA ASP A 108 21.24 -7.15 9.58
C ASP A 108 21.12 -5.68 9.19
N ILE A 109 22.14 -5.10 8.58
CA ILE A 109 22.17 -3.69 8.21
C ILE A 109 21.14 -3.40 7.11
N ASN A 110 21.03 -4.25 6.10
CA ASN A 110 20.06 -4.10 5.04
C ASN A 110 18.64 -4.40 5.51
N ASP A 111 18.49 -5.36 6.40
CA ASP A 111 17.21 -5.73 6.99
C ASP A 111 16.68 -4.63 7.94
N GLU A 112 17.56 -3.93 8.65
CA GLU A 112 17.17 -2.80 9.49
C GLU A 112 16.61 -1.63 8.67
N GLU A 113 17.19 -1.33 7.52
CA GLU A 113 16.67 -0.29 6.64
C GLU A 113 15.31 -0.68 6.07
N GLY A 114 15.14 -1.92 5.67
CA GLY A 114 13.86 -2.46 5.24
C GLY A 114 12.80 -2.40 6.34
N LEU A 115 13.17 -2.76 7.58
CA LEU A 115 12.29 -2.70 8.73
C LEU A 115 11.90 -1.27 9.09
N LYS A 116 12.82 -0.31 9.02
CA LYS A 116 12.53 1.11 9.25
C LYS A 116 11.57 1.65 8.20
N SER A 117 11.79 1.33 6.93
CA SER A 117 10.90 1.72 5.84
C SER A 117 9.49 1.16 6.04
N CYS A 118 9.39 -0.10 6.43
CA CYS A 118 8.13 -0.75 6.72
C CYS A 118 7.42 -0.15 7.93
N ARG A 119 8.14 0.20 8.99
CA ARG A 119 7.58 0.86 10.16
C ARG A 119 7.03 2.24 9.81
N LYS A 120 7.77 3.02 9.04
CA LYS A 120 7.31 4.32 8.57
C LYS A 120 6.01 4.21 7.79
N ASN A 121 5.92 3.24 6.91
CA ASN A 121 4.71 3.01 6.13
C ASN A 121 3.54 2.56 7.01
N TYR A 122 3.79 1.71 8.00
CA TYR A 122 2.78 1.29 8.98
C TYR A 122 2.26 2.46 9.79
N TYR A 123 3.15 3.31 10.31
CA TYR A 123 2.76 4.48 11.09
C TYR A 123 1.99 5.51 10.25
N LYS A 124 2.38 5.71 9.01
CA LYS A 124 1.63 6.59 8.09
C LYS A 124 0.20 6.11 7.88
N LEU A 125 0.00 4.81 7.79
CA LEU A 125 -1.33 4.23 7.63
C LEU A 125 -2.19 4.38 8.88
N ASN A 126 -1.60 4.34 10.06
CA ASN A 126 -2.33 4.52 11.32
C ASN A 126 -2.68 5.98 11.61
N VAL A 127 -1.97 6.92 11.02
CA VAL A 127 -2.23 8.36 11.15
C VAL A 127 -3.29 8.83 10.15
N LEU A 128 -3.42 8.11 9.05
CA LEU A 128 -4.47 8.35 8.06
C LEU A 128 -5.80 7.74 8.52
#